data_d08b19e3a5c898c9de2e6e546b126b1f
#
_entry.id   d08b19e3a5c898c9de2e6e546b126b1f
#
_cell.length_a   1.000
_cell.length_b   1.000
_cell.length_c   1.000
_cell.angle_alpha   90.00
_cell.angle_beta   90.00
_cell.angle_gamma   90.00
#
_symmetry.space_group_name_H-M   'P 1'
#
loop_
_entity.id
_entity.type
_entity.pdbx_description
1 polymer ?
#
loop_
_entity_poly.entity_id
_entity_poly.type
_entity_poly.pdbx_seq_one_letter_code
_entity_poly.pdbx_strand_id
1 'polypeptide(L)'
;MEITTRRFLLRDFIEFDRSQFLSYQADPRNLTFYGLDEASPEHAERLFETFQTWASDHPRLNYQFAIVHRQEPYVLVGCCGLRRMGCDTDKMELGIELAPTYWGRYAYAIEVGRALLHFGFKELGLDVIFGSTVSANVRITRLAAWSGATVVATRPGSLGLSDYGWHEVDWQLTREQWEHRNRV
;
A
#
# COMPACT_ATOMS: atom_id res chain seq x y z
N MET A 1 13.22 -1.73 -10.58
CA MET A 1 11.96 -1.60 -11.35
C MET A 1 11.33 -0.25 -11.07
N GLU A 2 10.65 0.36 -12.06
CA GLU A 2 10.06 1.71 -11.91
C GLU A 2 8.73 1.81 -12.61
N ILE A 3 7.77 2.52 -12.00
CA ILE A 3 6.48 2.89 -12.58
C ILE A 3 6.36 4.41 -12.53
N THR A 4 6.25 5.06 -13.68
CA THR A 4 6.14 6.51 -13.78
C THR A 4 4.67 6.93 -13.85
N THR A 5 4.28 7.89 -13.00
CA THR A 5 2.97 8.54 -13.04
C THR A 5 3.11 10.02 -13.42
N ARG A 6 2.04 10.78 -13.39
CA ARG A 6 2.10 12.22 -13.68
C ARG A 6 3.00 12.98 -12.71
N ARG A 7 2.88 12.71 -11.40
CA ARG A 7 3.61 13.41 -10.33
C ARG A 7 4.71 12.58 -9.71
N PHE A 8 4.59 11.26 -9.72
CA PHE A 8 5.43 10.37 -8.95
C PHE A 8 6.25 9.41 -9.81
N LEU A 9 7.38 9.02 -9.28
CA LEU A 9 8.14 7.84 -9.64
C LEU A 9 7.97 6.82 -8.50
N LEU A 10 7.43 5.66 -8.82
CA LEU A 10 7.37 4.51 -7.92
C LEU A 10 8.58 3.64 -8.26
N ARG A 11 9.55 3.57 -7.39
CA ARG A 11 10.81 2.85 -7.61
C ARG A 11 11.18 1.97 -6.43
N ASP A 12 12.06 1.03 -6.65
CA ASP A 12 12.61 0.24 -5.56
C ASP A 12 13.28 1.14 -4.52
N PHE A 13 13.21 0.71 -3.25
CA PHE A 13 13.85 1.43 -2.13
C PHE A 13 15.36 1.41 -2.28
N ILE A 14 15.98 2.55 -2.03
CA ILE A 14 17.44 2.72 -1.94
C ILE A 14 17.82 3.14 -0.53
N GLU A 15 19.09 2.98 -0.16
CA GLU A 15 19.54 3.29 1.20
C GLU A 15 19.27 4.74 1.62
N PHE A 16 19.28 5.67 0.68
CA PHE A 16 18.95 7.08 0.92
C PHE A 16 17.55 7.30 1.47
N ASP A 17 16.60 6.40 1.20
CA ASP A 17 15.21 6.50 1.68
C ASP A 17 15.07 6.12 3.15
N ARG A 18 16.03 5.36 3.73
CA ARG A 18 15.93 4.75 5.06
C ARG A 18 15.53 5.77 6.13
N SER A 19 16.26 6.85 6.26
CA SER A 19 16.02 7.83 7.31
C SER A 19 14.65 8.49 7.22
N GLN A 20 14.19 8.77 6.01
CA GLN A 20 12.88 9.36 5.77
C GLN A 20 11.76 8.33 6.03
N PHE A 21 11.97 7.07 5.61
CA PHE A 21 11.03 5.97 5.86
C PHE A 21 10.84 5.77 7.36
N LEU A 22 11.93 5.59 8.12
CA LEU A 22 11.87 5.39 9.57
C LEU A 22 11.25 6.60 10.29
N SER A 23 11.56 7.81 9.84
CA SER A 23 11.00 9.03 10.42
C SER A 23 9.48 9.10 10.29
N TYR A 24 8.90 8.79 9.13
CA TYR A 24 7.45 8.85 9.01
C TYR A 24 6.76 7.62 9.61
N GLN A 25 7.42 6.46 9.65
CA GLN A 25 6.91 5.29 10.34
C GLN A 25 6.77 5.55 11.85
N ALA A 26 7.70 6.28 12.45
CA ALA A 26 7.66 6.68 13.85
C ALA A 26 6.68 7.82 14.16
N ASP A 27 6.04 8.43 13.16
CA ASP A 27 5.07 9.52 13.38
C ASP A 27 3.83 8.99 14.14
N PRO A 28 3.46 9.59 15.29
CA PRO A 28 2.30 9.12 16.08
C PRO A 28 1.00 9.05 15.30
N ARG A 29 0.83 9.89 14.27
CA ARG A 29 -0.35 9.88 13.40
C ARG A 29 -0.39 8.62 12.54
N ASN A 30 0.78 8.13 12.11
CA ASN A 30 0.89 6.89 11.34
C ASN A 30 0.57 5.68 12.23
N LEU A 31 1.15 5.67 13.43
CA LEU A 31 1.01 4.58 14.41
C LEU A 31 -0.43 4.37 14.91
N THR A 32 -1.33 5.34 14.72
CA THR A 32 -2.73 5.26 15.20
C THR A 32 -3.46 4.00 14.71
N PHE A 33 -3.10 3.46 13.56
CA PHE A 33 -3.78 2.33 12.92
C PHE A 33 -3.01 1.01 13.01
N TYR A 34 -1.91 0.99 13.74
CA TYR A 34 -1.05 -0.18 13.90
C TYR A 34 -1.22 -0.81 15.29
N GLY A 35 -1.02 -2.11 15.37
CA GLY A 35 -0.92 -2.83 16.65
C GLY A 35 0.38 -2.49 17.38
N LEU A 36 0.46 -2.84 18.65
CA LEU A 36 1.62 -2.53 19.51
C LEU A 36 2.94 -3.10 18.96
N ASP A 37 2.91 -4.29 18.37
CA ASP A 37 4.09 -4.96 17.83
C ASP A 37 4.57 -4.31 16.53
N GLU A 38 3.65 -3.72 15.76
CA GLU A 38 3.93 -3.05 14.49
C GLU A 38 4.43 -1.61 14.68
N ALA A 39 4.18 -1.04 15.85
CA ALA A 39 4.54 0.34 16.18
C ALA A 39 6.00 0.51 16.66
N SER A 40 6.81 -0.54 16.60
CA SER A 40 8.20 -0.49 17.08
C SER A 40 9.18 0.00 16.01
N PRO A 41 10.24 0.74 16.40
CA PRO A 41 11.31 1.15 15.46
C PRO A 41 11.98 -0.05 14.78
N GLU A 42 12.14 -1.16 15.51
CA GLU A 42 12.73 -2.39 14.99
C GLU A 42 11.85 -3.03 13.92
N HIS A 43 10.53 -2.88 14.02
CA HIS A 43 9.62 -3.33 12.97
C HIS A 43 9.82 -2.51 11.69
N ALA A 44 9.90 -1.19 11.79
CA ALA A 44 10.12 -0.32 10.64
C ALA A 44 11.47 -0.62 9.94
N GLU A 45 12.54 -0.87 10.71
CA GLU A 45 13.83 -1.30 10.15
C GLU A 45 13.71 -2.63 9.39
N ARG A 46 13.09 -3.65 9.99
CA ARG A 46 12.88 -4.95 9.32
C ARG A 46 12.04 -4.81 8.05
N LEU A 47 11.02 -3.94 8.04
CA LEU A 47 10.24 -3.67 6.83
C LEU A 47 11.12 -3.08 5.73
N PHE A 48 11.94 -2.10 6.05
CA PHE A 48 12.84 -1.48 5.07
C PHE A 48 13.78 -2.50 4.44
N GLU A 49 14.45 -3.32 5.26
CA GLU A 49 15.34 -4.40 4.80
C GLU A 49 14.59 -5.43 3.95
N THR A 50 13.36 -5.78 4.34
CA THR A 50 12.50 -6.70 3.59
C THR A 50 12.19 -6.11 2.21
N PHE A 51 11.90 -4.83 2.10
CA PHE A 51 11.59 -4.18 0.83
C PHE A 51 12.80 -4.17 -0.13
N GLN A 52 14.00 -3.95 0.41
CA GLN A 52 15.24 -4.05 -0.37
C GLN A 52 15.52 -5.49 -0.83
N THR A 53 15.27 -6.48 0.04
CA THR A 53 15.39 -7.90 -0.29
C THR A 53 14.44 -8.28 -1.42
N TRP A 54 13.15 -7.94 -1.31
CA TRP A 54 12.16 -8.23 -2.35
C TRP A 54 12.50 -7.60 -3.71
N ALA A 55 13.15 -6.44 -3.70
CA ALA A 55 13.60 -5.81 -4.94
C ALA A 55 14.67 -6.63 -5.68
N SER A 56 15.44 -7.42 -4.94
CA SER A 56 16.55 -8.24 -5.43
C SER A 56 16.14 -9.69 -5.73
N ASP A 57 14.95 -10.13 -5.32
CA ASP A 57 14.50 -11.51 -5.48
C ASP A 57 14.35 -11.93 -6.95
N HIS A 58 14.74 -13.18 -7.25
CA HIS A 58 14.57 -13.80 -8.56
C HIS A 58 14.05 -15.25 -8.40
N PRO A 59 12.78 -15.57 -8.79
CA PRO A 59 11.78 -14.64 -9.36
C PRO A 59 11.24 -13.64 -8.32
N ARG A 60 10.95 -12.41 -8.76
CA ARG A 60 10.36 -11.40 -7.90
C ARG A 60 8.88 -11.70 -7.68
N LEU A 61 8.50 -11.90 -6.42
CA LEU A 61 7.13 -12.23 -6.02
C LEU A 61 6.43 -11.06 -5.29
N ASN A 62 7.20 -10.12 -4.76
CA ASN A 62 6.69 -8.96 -4.03
C ASN A 62 7.22 -7.67 -4.65
N TYR A 63 6.33 -6.73 -4.83
CA TYR A 63 6.60 -5.45 -5.47
C TYR A 63 6.29 -4.34 -4.48
N GLN A 64 7.29 -3.88 -3.77
CA GLN A 64 7.17 -2.76 -2.83
C GLN A 64 8.03 -1.59 -3.32
N PHE A 65 7.43 -0.42 -3.44
CA PHE A 65 8.04 0.76 -4.02
C PHE A 65 8.05 1.93 -3.05
N ALA A 66 9.11 2.70 -3.08
CA ALA A 66 9.14 4.07 -2.59
C ALA A 66 8.32 4.96 -3.55
N ILE A 67 7.47 5.82 -3.00
CA ILE A 67 6.77 6.86 -3.75
C ILE A 67 7.61 8.13 -3.62
N VAL A 68 8.21 8.60 -4.72
CA VAL A 68 8.99 9.85 -4.72
C VAL A 68 8.41 10.83 -5.74
N HIS A 69 8.55 12.12 -5.46
CA HIS A 69 8.07 13.14 -6.39
C HIS A 69 9.03 13.25 -7.58
N ARG A 70 8.53 13.27 -8.82
CA ARG A 70 9.38 13.29 -10.02
C ARG A 70 10.32 14.49 -10.10
N GLN A 71 9.91 15.63 -9.57
CA GLN A 71 10.73 16.85 -9.53
C GLN A 71 11.67 16.90 -8.33
N GLU A 72 11.42 16.07 -7.31
CA GLU A 72 12.20 15.98 -6.08
C GLU A 72 12.45 14.50 -5.75
N PRO A 73 13.30 13.80 -6.55
CA PRO A 73 13.43 12.34 -6.50
C PRO A 73 14.05 11.79 -5.20
N TYR A 74 14.54 12.69 -4.35
CA TYR A 74 15.06 12.36 -3.03
C TYR A 74 14.07 12.63 -1.89
N VAL A 75 12.85 13.10 -2.19
CA VAL A 75 11.81 13.32 -1.20
C VAL A 75 10.86 12.14 -1.19
N LEU A 76 10.87 11.37 -0.12
CA LEU A 76 9.99 10.23 0.08
C LEU A 76 8.60 10.73 0.48
N VAL A 77 7.61 10.43 -0.36
CA VAL A 77 6.20 10.77 -0.15
C VAL A 77 5.46 9.68 0.61
N GLY A 78 5.97 8.46 0.54
CA GLY A 78 5.39 7.28 1.17
C GLY A 78 5.86 5.99 0.52
N CYS A 79 5.12 4.92 0.69
CA CYS A 79 5.37 3.65 0.03
C CYS A 79 4.09 3.01 -0.51
N CYS A 80 4.26 2.10 -1.46
CA CYS A 80 3.14 1.36 -2.03
C CYS A 80 3.60 0.05 -2.64
N GLY A 81 2.69 -0.90 -2.81
CA GLY A 81 3.09 -2.15 -3.41
C GLY A 81 1.98 -3.15 -3.64
N LEU A 82 2.37 -4.24 -4.27
CA LEU A 82 1.60 -5.46 -4.43
C LEU A 82 2.38 -6.60 -3.80
N ARG A 83 1.80 -7.25 -2.80
CA ARG A 83 2.45 -8.29 -2.00
C ARG A 83 1.71 -9.60 -2.14
N ARG A 84 2.44 -10.68 -2.32
CA ARG A 84 1.89 -12.03 -2.36
C ARG A 84 1.66 -12.53 -0.93
N MET A 85 0.43 -12.90 -0.64
CA MET A 85 0.06 -13.52 0.63
C MET A 85 -0.22 -15.01 0.38
N GLY A 86 0.64 -15.88 0.94
CA GLY A 86 0.48 -17.33 0.77
C GLY A 86 0.89 -17.86 -0.60
N CYS A 87 0.23 -18.94 -1.04
CA CYS A 87 0.58 -19.68 -2.27
C CYS A 87 -0.21 -19.26 -3.51
N ASP A 88 -1.16 -18.34 -3.40
CA ASP A 88 -1.97 -17.89 -4.54
C ASP A 88 -1.09 -17.14 -5.56
N THR A 89 -1.18 -17.53 -6.82
CA THR A 89 -0.38 -16.95 -7.90
C THR A 89 -1.08 -15.81 -8.64
N ASP A 90 -2.40 -15.78 -8.56
CA ASP A 90 -3.31 -14.88 -9.28
C ASP A 90 -3.86 -13.73 -8.42
N LYS A 91 -3.46 -13.68 -7.13
CA LYS A 91 -3.93 -12.67 -6.17
C LYS A 91 -2.78 -12.01 -5.44
N MET A 92 -2.91 -10.69 -5.24
CA MET A 92 -1.95 -9.93 -4.44
C MET A 92 -2.66 -8.90 -3.56
N GLU A 93 -2.05 -8.65 -2.41
CA GLU A 93 -2.47 -7.58 -1.50
C GLU A 93 -1.92 -6.24 -1.98
N LEU A 94 -2.77 -5.24 -2.06
CA LEU A 94 -2.38 -3.86 -2.35
C LEU A 94 -2.20 -3.08 -1.06
N GLY A 95 -1.04 -2.46 -0.90
CA GLY A 95 -0.76 -1.50 0.15
C GLY A 95 -0.40 -0.13 -0.41
N ILE A 96 -0.96 0.93 0.16
CA ILE A 96 -0.57 2.33 -0.10
C ILE A 96 -0.49 3.05 1.23
N GLU A 97 0.65 3.64 1.50
CA GLU A 97 0.89 4.46 2.66
C GLU A 97 1.55 5.78 2.24
N LEU A 98 0.94 6.88 2.59
CA LEU A 98 1.54 8.21 2.43
C LEU A 98 2.05 8.71 3.78
N ALA A 99 3.23 9.30 3.80
CA ALA A 99 3.75 9.96 4.99
C ALA A 99 2.74 11.02 5.48
N PRO A 100 2.57 11.19 6.81
CA PRO A 100 1.53 12.04 7.40
C PRO A 100 1.52 13.49 6.91
N THR A 101 2.65 14.02 6.47
CA THR A 101 2.76 15.36 5.86
C THR A 101 2.03 15.49 4.52
N TYR A 102 1.73 14.36 3.87
CA TYR A 102 1.01 14.32 2.59
C TYR A 102 -0.46 13.90 2.73
N TRP A 103 -0.93 13.69 3.95
CA TRP A 103 -2.33 13.38 4.20
C TRP A 103 -3.23 14.55 3.80
N GLY A 104 -4.47 14.24 3.42
CA GLY A 104 -5.39 15.22 2.87
C GLY A 104 -5.21 15.49 1.37
N ARG A 105 -4.10 15.07 0.77
CA ARG A 105 -3.89 15.15 -0.68
C ARG A 105 -4.44 13.90 -1.36
N TYR A 106 -5.75 13.73 -1.32
CA TYR A 106 -6.44 12.52 -1.79
C TYR A 106 -6.08 12.12 -3.24
N ALA A 107 -5.85 13.11 -4.12
CA ALA A 107 -5.41 12.86 -5.49
C ALA A 107 -4.06 12.13 -5.60
N TYR A 108 -3.22 12.14 -4.56
CA TYR A 108 -1.95 11.40 -4.52
C TYR A 108 -2.21 9.90 -4.42
N ALA A 109 -3.01 9.48 -3.45
CA ALA A 109 -3.36 8.08 -3.27
C ALA A 109 -4.13 7.52 -4.48
N ILE A 110 -5.01 8.31 -5.10
CA ILE A 110 -5.72 7.92 -6.34
C ILE A 110 -4.73 7.68 -7.48
N GLU A 111 -3.77 8.58 -7.69
CA GLU A 111 -2.80 8.46 -8.78
C GLU A 111 -1.93 7.21 -8.61
N VAL A 112 -1.42 6.99 -7.40
CA VAL A 112 -0.62 5.81 -7.05
C VAL A 112 -1.45 4.54 -7.16
N GLY A 113 -2.67 4.52 -6.60
CA GLY A 113 -3.58 3.38 -6.66
C GLY A 113 -3.92 2.99 -8.10
N ARG A 114 -4.18 3.97 -8.98
CA ARG A 114 -4.44 3.71 -10.40
C ARG A 114 -3.23 3.04 -11.09
N ALA A 115 -2.03 3.51 -10.81
CA ALA A 115 -0.81 2.94 -11.37
C ALA A 115 -0.58 1.49 -10.89
N LEU A 116 -0.79 1.22 -9.60
CA LEU A 116 -0.66 -0.14 -9.05
C LEU A 116 -1.73 -1.10 -9.58
N LEU A 117 -2.98 -0.66 -9.71
CA LEU A 117 -4.05 -1.48 -10.29
C LEU A 117 -3.75 -1.82 -11.75
N HIS A 118 -3.26 -0.84 -12.53
CA HIS A 118 -2.83 -1.08 -13.90
C HIS A 118 -1.68 -2.10 -13.95
N PHE A 119 -0.65 -1.90 -13.15
CA PHE A 119 0.50 -2.79 -13.05
C PHE A 119 0.06 -4.22 -12.67
N GLY A 120 -0.78 -4.37 -11.64
CA GLY A 120 -1.25 -5.68 -11.19
C GLY A 120 -2.09 -6.42 -12.25
N PHE A 121 -3.09 -5.74 -12.83
CA PHE A 121 -3.99 -6.40 -13.77
C PHE A 121 -3.44 -6.56 -15.18
N LYS A 122 -2.61 -5.61 -15.66
CA LYS A 122 -2.11 -5.65 -17.05
C LYS A 122 -0.71 -6.21 -17.20
N GLU A 123 0.19 -5.93 -16.25
CA GLU A 123 1.59 -6.36 -16.38
C GLU A 123 1.83 -7.66 -15.62
N LEU A 124 1.31 -7.82 -14.39
CA LEU A 124 1.44 -9.06 -13.62
C LEU A 124 0.39 -10.10 -13.95
N GLY A 125 -0.68 -9.72 -14.63
CA GLY A 125 -1.73 -10.65 -15.03
C GLY A 125 -2.61 -11.16 -13.88
N LEU A 126 -2.72 -10.42 -12.78
CA LEU A 126 -3.52 -10.81 -11.62
C LEU A 126 -5.01 -10.89 -11.96
N ASP A 127 -5.75 -11.79 -11.31
CA ASP A 127 -7.19 -11.87 -11.39
C ASP A 127 -7.88 -11.09 -10.27
N VAL A 128 -7.22 -10.99 -9.09
CA VAL A 128 -7.75 -10.29 -7.93
C VAL A 128 -6.66 -9.45 -7.26
N ILE A 129 -7.03 -8.23 -6.93
CA ILE A 129 -6.26 -7.39 -5.99
C ILE A 129 -7.14 -7.18 -4.76
N PHE A 130 -6.58 -7.43 -3.59
CA PHE A 130 -7.29 -7.32 -2.32
C PHE A 130 -6.51 -6.47 -1.31
N GLY A 131 -7.12 -6.19 -0.18
CA GLY A 131 -6.46 -5.53 0.94
C GLY A 131 -7.32 -5.55 2.18
N SER A 132 -6.71 -5.21 3.30
CA SER A 132 -7.38 -5.04 4.57
C SER A 132 -7.10 -3.65 5.13
N THR A 133 -8.04 -3.12 5.89
CA THR A 133 -7.86 -1.86 6.61
C THR A 133 -8.69 -1.86 7.89
N VAL A 134 -8.30 -1.02 8.82
CA VAL A 134 -9.10 -0.76 10.03
C VAL A 134 -10.28 0.16 9.68
N SER A 135 -11.48 -0.14 10.18
CA SER A 135 -12.71 0.62 9.90
C SER A 135 -12.60 2.12 10.19
N ALA A 136 -11.77 2.51 11.14
CA ALA A 136 -11.45 3.91 11.46
C ALA A 136 -10.59 4.60 10.38
N ASN A 137 -9.91 3.86 9.51
CA ASN A 137 -9.11 4.43 8.43
C ASN A 137 -9.98 4.80 7.21
N VAL A 138 -10.77 5.86 7.38
CA VAL A 138 -11.73 6.35 6.37
C VAL A 138 -11.04 6.70 5.04
N ARG A 139 -9.75 7.04 5.07
CA ARG A 139 -9.00 7.38 3.85
C ARG A 139 -8.83 6.17 2.94
N ILE A 140 -8.42 5.04 3.49
CA ILE A 140 -8.26 3.80 2.73
C ILE A 140 -9.62 3.25 2.31
N THR A 141 -10.63 3.28 3.19
CA THR A 141 -12.00 2.88 2.83
C THR A 141 -12.54 3.67 1.63
N ARG A 142 -12.32 4.99 1.59
CA ARG A 142 -12.70 5.83 0.44
C ARG A 142 -11.91 5.48 -0.82
N LEU A 143 -10.61 5.17 -0.69
CA LEU A 143 -9.78 4.79 -1.82
C LEU A 143 -10.23 3.45 -2.43
N ALA A 144 -10.53 2.45 -1.58
CA ALA A 144 -11.08 1.17 -2.01
C ALA A 144 -12.44 1.36 -2.73
N ALA A 145 -13.36 2.10 -2.15
CA ALA A 145 -14.66 2.42 -2.78
C ALA A 145 -14.47 3.17 -4.10
N TRP A 146 -13.54 4.13 -4.15
CA TRP A 146 -13.21 4.83 -5.39
C TRP A 146 -12.71 3.89 -6.48
N SER A 147 -11.91 2.89 -6.16
CA SER A 147 -11.40 1.91 -7.13
C SER A 147 -12.51 0.98 -7.67
N GLY A 148 -13.65 0.91 -6.99
CA GLY A 148 -14.74 -0.04 -7.28
C GLY A 148 -14.57 -1.37 -6.55
N ALA A 149 -13.66 -1.44 -5.57
CA ALA A 149 -13.51 -2.62 -4.73
C ALA A 149 -14.75 -2.85 -3.87
N THR A 150 -15.04 -4.12 -3.61
CA THR A 150 -16.15 -4.58 -2.78
C THR A 150 -15.64 -5.08 -1.44
N VAL A 151 -16.38 -4.81 -0.36
CA VAL A 151 -16.11 -5.39 0.96
C VAL A 151 -16.53 -6.85 0.93
N VAL A 152 -15.61 -7.74 1.31
CA VAL A 152 -15.84 -9.20 1.30
C VAL A 152 -15.91 -9.81 2.70
N ALA A 153 -15.30 -9.16 3.69
CA ALA A 153 -15.38 -9.57 5.08
C ALA A 153 -15.22 -8.38 6.03
N THR A 154 -15.78 -8.55 7.22
CA THR A 154 -15.52 -7.65 8.36
C THR A 154 -15.25 -8.53 9.57
N ARG A 155 -14.14 -8.29 10.25
CA ARG A 155 -13.67 -9.08 11.39
C ARG A 155 -13.44 -8.16 12.60
N PRO A 156 -13.52 -8.68 13.85
CA PRO A 156 -13.06 -7.93 15.01
C PRO A 156 -11.63 -7.44 14.80
N GLY A 157 -11.33 -6.23 15.24
CA GLY A 157 -9.97 -5.69 15.19
C GLY A 157 -8.99 -6.53 16.03
N SER A 158 -7.73 -6.52 15.64
CA SER A 158 -6.64 -7.14 16.40
C SER A 158 -6.50 -6.53 17.80
N LEU A 159 -5.68 -7.15 18.65
CA LEU A 159 -5.45 -6.70 20.04
C LEU A 159 -5.00 -5.22 20.05
N GLY A 160 -5.66 -4.41 20.88
CA GLY A 160 -5.46 -2.97 20.93
C GLY A 160 -6.40 -2.16 20.02
N LEU A 161 -6.79 -2.68 18.86
CA LEU A 161 -7.75 -2.01 17.97
C LEU A 161 -9.20 -2.32 18.35
N SER A 162 -9.46 -3.54 18.84
CA SER A 162 -10.76 -3.95 19.36
C SER A 162 -11.22 -3.13 20.56
N ASP A 163 -10.30 -2.63 21.38
CA ASP A 163 -10.61 -1.79 22.55
C ASP A 163 -11.25 -0.45 22.18
N TYR A 164 -11.00 0.01 20.94
CA TYR A 164 -11.66 1.19 20.36
C TYR A 164 -12.97 0.87 19.62
N GLY A 165 -13.40 -0.40 19.61
CA GLY A 165 -14.55 -0.85 18.83
C GLY A 165 -14.28 -0.88 17.31
N TRP A 166 -13.03 -0.88 16.89
CA TRP A 166 -12.66 -0.90 15.49
C TRP A 166 -12.65 -2.32 14.94
N HIS A 167 -12.97 -2.44 13.66
CA HIS A 167 -13.02 -3.69 12.92
C HIS A 167 -11.99 -3.70 11.80
N GLU A 168 -11.52 -4.87 11.44
CA GLU A 168 -10.81 -5.07 10.18
C GLU A 168 -11.82 -5.26 9.06
N VAL A 169 -11.60 -4.58 7.95
CA VAL A 169 -12.45 -4.62 6.75
C VAL A 169 -11.62 -5.11 5.59
N ASP A 170 -11.97 -6.27 5.07
CA ASP A 170 -11.33 -6.85 3.90
C ASP A 170 -12.10 -6.44 2.64
N TRP A 171 -11.38 -6.01 1.64
CA TRP A 171 -11.95 -5.64 0.34
C TRP A 171 -11.21 -6.36 -0.78
N GLN A 172 -11.88 -6.50 -1.91
CA GLN A 172 -11.28 -7.03 -3.13
C GLN A 172 -11.79 -6.31 -4.37
N LEU A 173 -10.97 -6.33 -5.42
CA LEU A 173 -11.28 -5.85 -6.75
C LEU A 173 -10.86 -6.93 -7.74
N THR A 174 -11.79 -7.42 -8.57
CA THR A 174 -11.48 -8.36 -9.64
C THR A 174 -11.05 -7.62 -10.90
N ARG A 175 -10.30 -8.32 -11.77
CA ARG A 175 -9.94 -7.81 -13.09
C ARG A 175 -11.17 -7.39 -13.90
N GLU A 176 -12.23 -8.21 -13.88
CA GLU A 176 -13.47 -7.93 -14.60
C GLU A 176 -14.14 -6.62 -14.13
N GLN A 177 -14.24 -6.42 -12.80
CA GLN A 177 -14.77 -5.18 -12.22
C GLN A 177 -13.94 -3.97 -12.64
N TRP A 178 -12.60 -4.11 -12.58
CA TRP A 178 -11.69 -3.04 -12.95
C TRP A 178 -11.77 -2.71 -14.46
N GLU A 179 -11.82 -3.70 -15.34
CA GLU A 179 -11.95 -3.51 -16.77
C GLU A 179 -13.29 -2.88 -17.15
N HIS A 180 -14.38 -3.33 -16.55
CA HIS A 180 -15.70 -2.75 -16.79
C HIS A 180 -15.71 -1.25 -16.48
N ARG A 181 -15.14 -0.86 -15.36
CA ARG A 181 -15.06 0.55 -14.91
C ARG A 181 -14.16 1.43 -15.78
N ASN A 182 -13.16 0.87 -16.42
CA ASN A 182 -12.22 1.63 -17.28
C ASN A 182 -12.61 1.64 -18.77
N ARG A 183 -13.73 0.99 -19.15
CA ARG A 183 -14.30 1.04 -20.52
C ARG A 183 -15.30 2.18 -20.69
N VAL A 184 -15.75 2.81 -19.62
CA VAL A 184 -16.65 3.94 -19.56
C VAL A 184 -15.86 5.23 -19.37
#